data_def531cb1bb25f9e5ddc545f84437fbc
#
_entry.id   def531cb1bb25f9e5ddc545f84437fbc
#
_cell.length_a   1.000
_cell.length_b   1.000
_cell.length_c   1.000
_cell.angle_alpha   90.00
_cell.angle_beta   90.00
_cell.angle_gamma   90.00
#
_symmetry.space_group_name_H-M   'P 1'
#
loop_
_entity.id
_entity.type
_entity.pdbx_description
1 polymer ?
#
loop_
_entity_poly.entity_id
_entity_poly.type
_entity_poly.pdbx_seq_one_letter_code
_entity_poly.pdbx_strand_id
1 'polypeptide(L)'
;YLQPDREIDDGAIEVHGITNEFLADKPRFKDIAREFLDYIKGAQLVIHNAAFDVGFMDHEFGLLKAGFGKTEDHCTVLDTLLMARKMHPGQRNSLDALCKRYEIDNSHRDLHGALLDAEILAYVYLGMTGGQTNLVLSSGDDGEEGGITGAAIKRLAGERPRLRVLAATSEELALHNERLASIDKSSGGNCIWLKH
;
A
#
# COMPACT_ATOMS: atom_id res chain seq x y z
N TYR A 1 -17.81 -13.31 -2.97
CA TYR A 1 -18.57 -14.10 -1.99
C TYR A 1 -18.53 -15.57 -2.39
N LEU A 2 -18.52 -16.45 -1.38
CA LEU A 2 -18.47 -17.90 -1.56
C LEU A 2 -19.60 -18.56 -0.80
N GLN A 3 -20.16 -19.61 -1.37
CA GLN A 3 -21.13 -20.44 -0.68
C GLN A 3 -20.38 -21.41 0.26
N PRO A 4 -20.59 -21.37 1.57
CA PRO A 4 -20.07 -22.38 2.49
C PRO A 4 -20.86 -23.70 2.34
N ASP A 5 -20.22 -24.83 2.71
CA ASP A 5 -20.90 -26.13 2.71
C ASP A 5 -21.80 -26.37 3.95
N ARG A 6 -21.99 -25.33 4.77
CA ARG A 6 -22.83 -25.31 5.99
C ARG A 6 -23.70 -24.05 6.03
N GLU A 7 -24.73 -24.08 6.80
CA GLU A 7 -25.53 -22.89 7.11
C GLU A 7 -24.70 -21.91 7.96
N ILE A 8 -24.91 -20.62 7.68
CA ILE A 8 -24.30 -19.52 8.44
C ILE A 8 -25.06 -19.40 9.76
N ASP A 9 -24.32 -19.25 10.83
CA ASP A 9 -24.86 -18.99 12.17
C ASP A 9 -25.55 -17.61 12.22
N ASP A 10 -26.70 -17.53 12.89
CA ASP A 10 -27.51 -16.32 13.01
C ASP A 10 -26.67 -15.15 13.60
N GLY A 11 -25.83 -15.45 14.59
CA GLY A 11 -24.95 -14.45 15.18
C GLY A 11 -23.93 -13.89 14.19
N ALA A 12 -23.47 -14.68 13.22
CA ALA A 12 -22.59 -14.21 12.16
C ALA A 12 -23.36 -13.33 11.16
N ILE A 13 -24.61 -13.71 10.84
CA ILE A 13 -25.49 -12.92 9.96
C ILE A 13 -25.74 -11.54 10.56
N GLU A 14 -25.97 -11.44 11.87
CA GLU A 14 -26.15 -10.15 12.56
C GLU A 14 -24.93 -9.24 12.46
N VAL A 15 -23.71 -9.81 12.39
CA VAL A 15 -22.45 -9.04 12.32
C VAL A 15 -22.15 -8.54 10.91
N HIS A 16 -22.28 -9.39 9.89
CA HIS A 16 -21.86 -9.06 8.52
C HIS A 16 -23.01 -8.88 7.52
N GLY A 17 -24.27 -9.17 7.91
CA GLY A 17 -25.46 -8.97 7.08
C GLY A 17 -25.62 -9.93 5.89
N ILE A 18 -24.77 -10.95 5.76
CA ILE A 18 -24.78 -11.89 4.62
C ILE A 18 -25.64 -13.10 4.99
N THR A 19 -26.73 -13.32 4.24
CA THR A 19 -27.67 -14.42 4.47
C THR A 19 -27.34 -15.67 3.69
N ASN A 20 -27.84 -16.82 4.12
CA ASN A 20 -27.71 -18.08 3.37
C ASN A 20 -28.33 -18.00 1.98
N GLU A 21 -29.42 -17.26 1.82
CA GLU A 21 -30.10 -17.03 0.54
C GLU A 21 -29.23 -16.25 -0.43
N PHE A 22 -28.53 -15.21 0.06
CA PHE A 22 -27.61 -14.42 -0.75
C PHE A 22 -26.43 -15.25 -1.27
N LEU A 23 -25.99 -16.27 -0.52
CA LEU A 23 -24.86 -17.11 -0.92
C LEU A 23 -25.27 -18.35 -1.73
N ALA A 24 -26.55 -18.64 -1.87
CA ALA A 24 -27.04 -19.87 -2.49
C ALA A 24 -26.60 -20.04 -3.97
N ASP A 25 -26.41 -18.92 -4.69
CA ASP A 25 -25.98 -18.87 -6.08
C ASP A 25 -24.47 -18.61 -6.27
N LYS A 26 -23.70 -18.50 -5.18
CA LYS A 26 -22.28 -18.19 -5.24
C LYS A 26 -21.44 -19.46 -5.43
N PRO A 27 -20.24 -19.34 -6.06
CA PRO A 27 -19.34 -20.48 -6.22
C PRO A 27 -18.86 -20.98 -4.85
N ARG A 28 -18.51 -22.24 -4.79
CA ARG A 28 -17.83 -22.83 -3.63
C ARG A 28 -16.33 -22.57 -3.71
N PHE A 29 -15.62 -22.62 -2.59
CA PHE A 29 -14.17 -22.42 -2.57
C PHE A 29 -13.43 -23.38 -3.51
N LYS A 30 -13.86 -24.65 -3.58
CA LYS A 30 -13.27 -25.65 -4.48
C LYS A 30 -13.28 -25.25 -5.96
N ASP A 31 -14.31 -24.47 -6.36
CA ASP A 31 -14.51 -24.11 -7.77
C ASP A 31 -13.56 -22.97 -8.18
N ILE A 32 -13.11 -22.15 -7.23
CA ILE A 32 -12.26 -20.98 -7.46
C ILE A 32 -10.84 -21.10 -6.89
N ALA A 33 -10.55 -22.17 -6.14
CA ALA A 33 -9.30 -22.28 -5.37
C ALA A 33 -8.04 -22.13 -6.24
N ARG A 34 -8.04 -22.68 -7.46
CA ARG A 34 -6.91 -22.56 -8.39
C ARG A 34 -6.75 -21.14 -8.90
N GLU A 35 -7.85 -20.51 -9.32
CA GLU A 35 -7.85 -19.12 -9.79
C GLU A 35 -7.40 -18.18 -8.67
N PHE A 36 -7.88 -18.42 -7.46
CA PHE A 36 -7.46 -17.64 -6.28
C PHE A 36 -5.96 -17.78 -6.00
N LEU A 37 -5.41 -19.01 -6.06
CA LEU A 37 -3.97 -19.23 -5.90
C LEU A 37 -3.16 -18.53 -7.00
N ASP A 38 -3.59 -18.63 -8.25
CA ASP A 38 -2.91 -17.97 -9.36
C ASP A 38 -2.92 -16.44 -9.19
N TYR A 39 -4.00 -15.89 -8.61
CA TYR A 39 -4.16 -14.47 -8.32
C TYR A 39 -3.19 -13.97 -7.24
N ILE A 40 -3.03 -14.74 -6.13
CA ILE A 40 -2.16 -14.33 -5.01
C ILE A 40 -0.71 -14.70 -5.20
N LYS A 41 -0.38 -15.52 -6.20
CA LYS A 41 0.97 -16.06 -6.41
C LYS A 41 2.00 -14.97 -6.63
N GLY A 42 3.04 -14.98 -5.78
CA GLY A 42 4.12 -13.99 -5.80
C GLY A 42 3.73 -12.61 -5.27
N ALA A 43 2.49 -12.43 -4.80
CA ALA A 43 2.04 -11.19 -4.18
C ALA A 43 2.49 -11.08 -2.71
N GLN A 44 2.35 -9.88 -2.14
CA GLN A 44 2.36 -9.68 -0.71
C GLN A 44 0.94 -9.39 -0.24
N LEU A 45 0.38 -10.27 0.57
CA LEU A 45 -0.93 -10.08 1.19
C LEU A 45 -0.78 -9.17 2.42
N VAL A 46 -1.47 -8.05 2.42
CA VAL A 46 -1.52 -7.11 3.54
C VAL A 46 -2.80 -7.37 4.31
N ILE A 47 -2.70 -7.91 5.51
CA ILE A 47 -3.85 -8.39 6.30
C ILE A 47 -3.74 -7.84 7.72
N HIS A 48 -4.88 -7.48 8.33
CA HIS A 48 -4.94 -7.06 9.73
C HIS A 48 -5.31 -8.24 10.63
N ASN A 49 -4.39 -8.73 11.47
CA ASN A 49 -4.50 -9.99 12.21
C ASN A 49 -4.43 -11.22 11.29
N ALA A 50 -3.38 -11.26 10.49
CA ALA A 50 -3.20 -12.23 9.41
C ALA A 50 -3.30 -13.70 9.83
N ALA A 51 -2.95 -14.04 11.07
CA ALA A 51 -3.05 -15.42 11.57
C ALA A 51 -4.46 -16.01 11.44
N PHE A 52 -5.50 -15.15 11.56
CA PHE A 52 -6.88 -15.57 11.43
C PHE A 52 -7.21 -15.93 9.97
N ASP A 53 -6.96 -15.02 9.05
CA ASP A 53 -7.32 -15.21 7.63
C ASP A 53 -6.47 -16.30 6.97
N VAL A 54 -5.15 -16.31 7.24
CA VAL A 54 -4.23 -17.34 6.73
C VAL A 54 -4.63 -18.72 7.26
N GLY A 55 -5.02 -18.80 8.54
CA GLY A 55 -5.51 -20.06 9.12
C GLY A 55 -6.74 -20.60 8.42
N PHE A 56 -7.69 -19.75 8.04
CA PHE A 56 -8.85 -20.15 7.26
C PHE A 56 -8.50 -20.56 5.83
N MET A 57 -7.66 -19.80 5.14
CA MET A 57 -7.21 -20.15 3.79
C MET A 57 -6.49 -21.50 3.77
N ASP A 58 -5.56 -21.72 4.70
CA ASP A 58 -4.84 -22.99 4.82
C ASP A 58 -5.77 -24.17 5.14
N HIS A 59 -6.79 -23.93 5.98
CA HIS A 59 -7.81 -24.93 6.29
C HIS A 59 -8.61 -25.32 5.05
N GLU A 60 -9.10 -24.34 4.30
CA GLU A 60 -9.86 -24.57 3.06
C GLU A 60 -9.02 -25.32 2.01
N PHE A 61 -7.74 -24.92 1.80
CA PHE A 61 -6.83 -25.67 0.93
C PHE A 61 -6.61 -27.10 1.39
N GLY A 62 -6.49 -27.30 2.70
CA GLY A 62 -6.35 -28.64 3.28
C GLY A 62 -7.58 -29.54 3.06
N LEU A 63 -8.80 -28.99 3.13
CA LEU A 63 -10.05 -29.71 2.87
C LEU A 63 -10.14 -30.22 1.42
N LEU A 64 -9.58 -29.49 0.47
CA LEU A 64 -9.61 -29.87 -0.95
C LEU A 64 -8.74 -31.10 -1.27
N LYS A 65 -7.76 -31.44 -0.44
CA LYS A 65 -6.83 -32.56 -0.63
C LYS A 65 -6.15 -32.58 -2.02
N ALA A 66 -6.05 -31.42 -2.67
CA ALA A 66 -5.54 -31.27 -4.03
C ALA A 66 -4.04 -30.91 -4.06
N GLY A 67 -3.35 -30.93 -2.91
CA GLY A 67 -1.92 -30.66 -2.82
C GLY A 67 -1.56 -29.19 -3.01
N PHE A 68 -2.47 -28.27 -2.72
CA PHE A 68 -2.22 -26.82 -2.86
C PHE A 68 -1.15 -26.28 -1.90
N GLY A 69 -0.84 -26.98 -0.80
CA GLY A 69 0.09 -26.50 0.21
C GLY A 69 -0.54 -25.44 1.12
N LYS A 70 0.29 -24.59 1.69
CA LYS A 70 -0.12 -23.48 2.54
C LYS A 70 -0.08 -22.17 1.77
N THR A 71 -0.81 -21.18 2.27
CA THR A 71 -0.83 -19.82 1.70
C THR A 71 0.57 -19.23 1.56
N GLU A 72 1.42 -19.41 2.58
CA GLU A 72 2.79 -18.89 2.60
C GLU A 72 3.74 -19.59 1.60
N ASP A 73 3.37 -20.74 1.04
CA ASP A 73 4.12 -21.40 -0.04
C ASP A 73 3.96 -20.64 -1.38
N HIS A 74 2.95 -19.80 -1.49
CA HIS A 74 2.57 -19.11 -2.73
C HIS A 74 2.80 -17.61 -2.70
N CYS A 75 2.69 -16.97 -1.53
CA CYS A 75 2.77 -15.53 -1.37
C CYS A 75 3.42 -15.14 -0.04
N THR A 76 3.83 -13.89 0.09
CA THR A 76 4.27 -13.35 1.38
C THR A 76 3.09 -12.74 2.12
N VAL A 77 3.14 -12.74 3.46
CA VAL A 77 2.10 -12.17 4.31
C VAL A 77 2.68 -11.07 5.18
N LEU A 78 2.05 -9.89 5.16
CA LEU A 78 2.35 -8.77 6.04
C LEU A 78 1.18 -8.58 7.00
N ASP A 79 1.43 -8.82 8.29
CA ASP A 79 0.46 -8.59 9.35
C ASP A 79 0.54 -7.15 9.86
N THR A 80 -0.46 -6.34 9.52
CA THR A 80 -0.52 -4.93 9.92
C THR A 80 -0.84 -4.76 11.40
N LEU A 81 -1.45 -5.74 12.08
CA LEU A 81 -1.63 -5.71 13.53
C LEU A 81 -0.30 -5.85 14.26
N LEU A 82 0.55 -6.78 13.81
CA LEU A 82 1.90 -6.94 14.37
C LEU A 82 2.75 -5.70 14.10
N MET A 83 2.64 -5.13 12.91
CA MET A 83 3.30 -3.88 12.55
C MET A 83 2.83 -2.74 13.45
N ALA A 84 1.52 -2.56 13.63
CA ALA A 84 0.93 -1.53 14.48
C ALA A 84 1.37 -1.68 15.95
N ARG A 85 1.43 -2.91 16.47
CA ARG A 85 1.91 -3.18 17.84
C ARG A 85 3.37 -2.76 18.07
N LYS A 86 4.21 -2.90 17.05
CA LYS A 86 5.60 -2.44 17.09
C LYS A 86 5.70 -0.91 17.06
N MET A 87 4.86 -0.25 16.26
CA MET A 87 4.85 1.21 16.14
C MET A 87 4.19 1.90 17.34
N HIS A 88 3.18 1.27 17.93
CA HIS A 88 2.35 1.83 19.01
C HIS A 88 2.26 0.85 20.20
N PRO A 89 3.37 0.58 20.90
CA PRO A 89 3.37 -0.36 22.00
C PRO A 89 2.44 0.10 23.14
N GLY A 90 1.72 -0.85 23.73
CA GLY A 90 0.80 -0.59 24.84
C GLY A 90 -0.53 0.10 24.46
N GLN A 91 -0.75 0.39 23.19
CA GLN A 91 -1.98 1.03 22.70
C GLN A 91 -2.93 0.02 22.03
N ARG A 92 -4.19 0.43 21.88
CA ARG A 92 -5.15 -0.33 21.07
C ARG A 92 -4.76 -0.22 19.59
N ASN A 93 -4.68 -1.36 18.91
CA ASN A 93 -4.28 -1.48 17.52
C ASN A 93 -5.32 -2.23 16.66
N SER A 94 -6.60 -2.21 17.05
CA SER A 94 -7.69 -2.64 16.17
C SER A 94 -7.79 -1.70 14.97
N LEU A 95 -8.40 -2.16 13.87
CA LEU A 95 -8.58 -1.35 12.67
C LEU A 95 -9.24 0.00 12.99
N ASP A 96 -10.32 0.00 13.82
CA ASP A 96 -10.99 1.24 14.26
C ASP A 96 -10.09 2.16 15.09
N ALA A 97 -9.22 1.60 15.94
CA ALA A 97 -8.28 2.40 16.72
C ALA A 97 -7.22 3.04 15.82
N LEU A 98 -6.81 2.34 14.78
CA LEU A 98 -5.88 2.86 13.78
C LEU A 98 -6.53 3.92 12.89
N CYS A 99 -7.79 3.74 12.47
CA CYS A 99 -8.54 4.77 11.75
C CYS A 99 -8.59 6.08 12.53
N LYS A 100 -8.95 6.02 13.82
CA LYS A 100 -8.95 7.21 14.68
C LYS A 100 -7.59 7.86 14.82
N ARG A 101 -6.52 7.07 14.89
CA ARG A 101 -5.14 7.58 15.05
C ARG A 101 -4.62 8.25 13.80
N TYR A 102 -4.95 7.71 12.63
CA TYR A 102 -4.50 8.22 11.33
C TYR A 102 -5.53 9.11 10.64
N GLU A 103 -6.60 9.51 11.38
CA GLU A 103 -7.67 10.40 10.90
C GLU A 103 -8.33 9.90 9.61
N ILE A 104 -8.52 8.57 9.53
CA ILE A 104 -9.19 7.92 8.40
C ILE A 104 -10.66 7.78 8.71
N ASP A 105 -11.50 8.29 7.81
CA ASP A 105 -12.95 8.21 7.93
C ASP A 105 -13.42 6.75 7.78
N ASN A 106 -14.04 6.23 8.82
CA ASN A 106 -14.68 4.92 8.84
C ASN A 106 -16.18 5.01 9.21
N SER A 107 -16.79 6.16 9.03
CA SER A 107 -18.19 6.43 9.40
C SER A 107 -19.21 5.58 8.62
N HIS A 108 -18.81 5.12 7.44
CA HIS A 108 -19.66 4.27 6.58
C HIS A 108 -19.57 2.76 6.92
N ARG A 109 -18.87 2.42 7.99
CA ARG A 109 -18.69 1.02 8.45
C ARG A 109 -19.84 0.56 9.35
N ASP A 110 -21.06 0.62 8.83
CA ASP A 110 -22.27 0.17 9.58
C ASP A 110 -22.31 -1.36 9.73
N LEU A 111 -21.80 -2.09 8.73
CA LEU A 111 -21.62 -3.53 8.73
C LEU A 111 -20.17 -3.87 8.37
N HIS A 112 -19.62 -4.94 8.94
CA HIS A 112 -18.27 -5.41 8.65
C HIS A 112 -18.21 -6.03 7.24
N GLY A 113 -18.31 -5.17 6.21
CA GLY A 113 -18.21 -5.58 4.82
C GLY A 113 -16.74 -5.79 4.43
N ALA A 114 -16.38 -6.99 3.96
CA ALA A 114 -15.00 -7.35 3.64
C ALA A 114 -14.31 -6.37 2.67
N LEU A 115 -15.01 -5.86 1.66
CA LEU A 115 -14.46 -4.90 0.71
C LEU A 115 -14.18 -3.54 1.36
N LEU A 116 -15.11 -3.05 2.18
CA LEU A 116 -14.94 -1.79 2.90
C LEU A 116 -13.80 -1.89 3.92
N ASP A 117 -13.73 -3.01 4.65
CA ASP A 117 -12.63 -3.26 5.58
C ASP A 117 -11.28 -3.34 4.89
N ALA A 118 -11.20 -3.93 3.69
CA ALA A 118 -9.99 -3.97 2.88
C ALA A 118 -9.59 -2.57 2.38
N GLU A 119 -10.54 -1.73 1.98
CA GLU A 119 -10.29 -0.35 1.56
C GLU A 119 -9.78 0.49 2.74
N ILE A 120 -10.45 0.43 3.87
CA ILE A 120 -10.02 1.10 5.10
C ILE A 120 -8.62 0.64 5.51
N LEU A 121 -8.34 -0.68 5.44
CA LEU A 121 -7.02 -1.22 5.73
C LEU A 121 -5.95 -0.67 4.80
N ALA A 122 -6.25 -0.49 3.51
CA ALA A 122 -5.32 0.11 2.56
C ALA A 122 -4.93 1.55 2.98
N TYR A 123 -5.91 2.38 3.37
CA TYR A 123 -5.63 3.73 3.87
C TYR A 123 -4.86 3.71 5.19
N VAL A 124 -5.22 2.81 6.12
CA VAL A 124 -4.47 2.65 7.38
C VAL A 124 -3.03 2.25 7.11
N TYR A 125 -2.81 1.29 6.20
CA TYR A 125 -1.46 0.85 5.83
C TYR A 125 -0.64 1.99 5.21
N LEU A 126 -1.23 2.79 4.31
CA LEU A 126 -0.59 3.98 3.75
C LEU A 126 -0.27 5.01 4.86
N GLY A 127 -1.18 5.24 5.79
CA GLY A 127 -0.94 6.11 6.95
C GLY A 127 0.20 5.60 7.83
N MET A 128 0.24 4.29 8.12
CA MET A 128 1.29 3.67 8.92
C MET A 128 2.67 3.72 8.26
N THR A 129 2.73 3.60 6.94
CA THR A 129 3.99 3.64 6.17
C THR A 129 4.38 5.06 5.77
N GLY A 130 3.54 6.05 6.11
CA GLY A 130 3.77 7.47 5.87
C GLY A 130 3.67 7.90 4.41
N GLY A 131 3.29 7.00 3.50
CA GLY A 131 3.38 7.26 2.05
C GLY A 131 4.80 7.62 1.59
N GLN A 132 5.76 7.63 2.51
CA GLN A 132 7.16 7.92 2.26
C GLN A 132 7.88 6.61 1.95
N THR A 133 8.32 6.47 0.71
CA THR A 133 9.46 5.61 0.42
C THR A 133 10.63 6.14 1.26
N ASN A 134 11.25 5.27 2.07
CA ASN A 134 12.47 5.63 2.77
C ASN A 134 13.44 6.24 1.76
N LEU A 135 13.74 7.52 1.92
CA LEU A 135 14.85 8.15 1.22
C LEU A 135 16.11 7.55 1.84
N VAL A 136 16.58 6.44 1.28
CA VAL A 136 17.86 5.86 1.66
C VAL A 136 18.95 6.77 1.11
N LEU A 137 19.29 7.79 1.88
CA LEU A 137 20.55 8.48 1.77
C LEU A 137 21.62 7.49 2.29
N SER A 138 22.07 6.60 1.42
CA SER A 138 23.24 5.79 1.71
C SER A 138 24.46 6.73 1.70
N SER A 139 24.82 7.22 2.90
CA SER A 139 26.18 7.62 3.17
C SER A 139 27.04 6.36 2.99
N GLY A 140 27.89 6.37 1.99
CA GLY A 140 28.83 5.29 1.77
C GLY A 140 29.75 5.16 2.97
N ASP A 141 29.72 3.99 3.58
CA ASP A 141 30.85 3.45 4.34
C ASP A 141 30.89 1.94 4.06
N ASP A 142 32.07 1.49 3.69
CA ASP A 142 32.39 0.12 3.36
C ASP A 142 32.35 -0.74 4.62
N GLY A 143 31.40 -1.71 4.71
CA GLY A 143 31.34 -2.64 5.85
C GLY A 143 30.19 -3.63 5.73
N GLU A 144 30.53 -4.83 5.44
CA GLU A 144 29.89 -6.12 5.34
C GLU A 144 28.54 -6.37 6.07
N GLU A 145 27.69 -7.12 5.35
CA GLU A 145 26.68 -8.11 5.74
C GLU A 145 25.44 -7.65 6.53
N GLY A 146 24.29 -7.72 5.85
CA GLY A 146 22.98 -7.78 6.52
C GLY A 146 21.83 -7.09 5.79
N GLY A 147 21.55 -7.51 4.58
CA GLY A 147 20.26 -7.58 3.89
C GLY A 147 19.14 -6.64 4.22
N ILE A 148 18.95 -5.61 3.46
CA ILE A 148 17.67 -5.22 2.85
C ILE A 148 18.09 -4.70 1.47
N THR A 149 17.60 -5.32 0.41
CA THR A 149 17.89 -4.94 -0.97
C THR A 149 17.29 -3.56 -1.27
N GLY A 150 17.91 -2.52 -0.74
CA GLY A 150 17.74 -1.16 -1.24
C GLY A 150 18.21 -1.16 -2.69
N ALA A 151 17.43 -0.60 -3.60
CA ALA A 151 17.80 -0.49 -5.00
C ALA A 151 19.22 0.09 -5.09
N ALA A 152 20.18 -0.77 -5.47
CA ALA A 152 21.57 -0.37 -5.63
C ALA A 152 21.63 0.88 -6.51
N ILE A 153 22.31 1.92 -6.05
CA ILE A 153 22.53 3.14 -6.83
C ILE A 153 23.21 2.72 -8.12
N LYS A 154 22.44 2.62 -9.20
CA LYS A 154 22.97 2.29 -10.51
C LYS A 154 23.78 3.49 -11.01
N ARG A 155 25.09 3.43 -10.86
CA ARG A 155 25.97 4.46 -11.45
C ARG A 155 25.75 4.47 -12.95
N LEU A 156 25.44 5.65 -13.49
CA LEU A 156 25.25 5.81 -14.93
C LEU A 156 26.58 5.61 -15.63
N ALA A 157 26.58 4.90 -16.76
CA ALA A 157 27.77 4.69 -17.57
C ALA A 157 28.39 6.04 -17.99
N GLY A 158 29.71 6.17 -17.89
CA GLY A 158 30.44 7.40 -18.22
C GLY A 158 30.28 7.85 -19.68
N GLU A 159 29.99 6.91 -20.58
CA GLU A 159 29.86 7.14 -22.04
C GLU A 159 28.41 7.35 -22.50
N ARG A 160 27.55 7.86 -21.65
CA ARG A 160 26.17 8.17 -22.08
C ARG A 160 26.13 9.40 -23.00
N PRO A 161 25.21 9.44 -23.99
CA PRO A 161 25.01 10.64 -24.79
C PRO A 161 24.64 11.82 -23.89
N ARG A 162 25.17 13.01 -24.20
CA ARG A 162 24.83 14.23 -23.46
C ARG A 162 23.31 14.43 -23.48
N LEU A 163 22.74 14.70 -22.32
CA LEU A 163 21.32 15.04 -22.22
C LEU A 163 21.05 16.31 -23.02
N ARG A 164 19.96 16.36 -23.75
CA ARG A 164 19.50 17.56 -24.44
C ARG A 164 19.12 18.59 -23.39
N VAL A 165 19.85 19.67 -23.35
CA VAL A 165 19.52 20.86 -22.54
C VAL A 165 18.50 21.66 -23.33
N LEU A 166 17.30 21.84 -22.80
CA LEU A 166 16.32 22.77 -23.35
C LEU A 166 16.73 24.18 -22.93
N ALA A 167 17.15 24.98 -23.90
CA ALA A 167 17.37 26.39 -23.68
C ALA A 167 16.06 27.16 -23.91
N ALA A 168 15.90 28.27 -23.20
CA ALA A 168 14.77 29.15 -23.40
C ALA A 168 14.76 29.72 -24.83
N THR A 169 13.57 29.88 -25.40
CA THR A 169 13.41 30.53 -26.70
C THR A 169 13.71 32.03 -26.62
N SER A 170 13.94 32.65 -27.78
CA SER A 170 14.17 34.12 -27.82
C SER A 170 12.96 34.92 -27.30
N GLU A 171 11.73 34.40 -27.51
CA GLU A 171 10.50 35.01 -26.97
C GLU A 171 10.41 34.89 -25.44
N GLU A 172 10.72 33.73 -24.89
CA GLU A 172 10.74 33.52 -23.45
C GLU A 172 11.80 34.39 -22.76
N LEU A 173 12.98 34.54 -23.38
CA LEU A 173 14.03 35.43 -22.88
C LEU A 173 13.61 36.90 -22.92
N ALA A 174 12.93 37.32 -24.00
CA ALA A 174 12.43 38.70 -24.12
C ALA A 174 11.40 39.02 -23.01
N LEU A 175 10.41 38.13 -22.83
CA LEU A 175 9.41 38.27 -21.77
C LEU A 175 10.02 38.25 -20.36
N HIS A 176 11.01 37.39 -20.16
CA HIS A 176 11.74 37.32 -18.89
C HIS A 176 12.46 38.66 -18.59
N ASN A 177 13.18 39.21 -19.57
CA ASN A 177 13.90 40.45 -19.42
C ASN A 177 12.96 41.65 -19.20
N GLU A 178 11.81 41.68 -19.89
CA GLU A 178 10.78 42.70 -19.66
C GLU A 178 10.25 42.63 -18.24
N ARG A 179 10.00 41.41 -17.73
CA ARG A 179 9.56 41.21 -16.36
C ARG A 179 10.60 41.65 -15.35
N LEU A 180 11.88 41.35 -15.59
CA LEU A 180 12.99 41.80 -14.72
C LEU A 180 13.09 43.34 -14.69
N ALA A 181 12.95 43.99 -15.84
CA ALA A 181 12.94 45.45 -15.92
C ALA A 181 11.78 46.07 -15.14
N SER A 182 10.59 45.44 -15.20
CA SER A 182 9.43 45.89 -14.42
C SER A 182 9.67 45.77 -12.91
N ILE A 183 10.27 44.63 -12.48
CA ILE A 183 10.63 44.40 -11.07
C ILE A 183 11.69 45.42 -10.60
N ASP A 184 12.70 45.65 -11.42
CA ASP A 184 13.77 46.60 -11.09
C ASP A 184 13.24 48.01 -10.92
N LYS A 185 12.35 48.46 -11.80
CA LYS A 185 11.65 49.73 -11.69
C LYS A 185 10.79 49.84 -10.41
N SER A 186 10.08 48.76 -10.08
CA SER A 186 9.22 48.74 -8.88
C SER A 186 10.03 48.70 -7.59
N SER A 187 11.23 48.14 -7.61
CA SER A 187 12.15 48.03 -6.46
C SER A 187 13.10 49.21 -6.31
N GLY A 188 12.99 50.23 -7.17
CA GLY A 188 13.90 51.38 -7.16
C GLY A 188 15.34 51.05 -7.52
N GLY A 189 15.57 50.13 -8.47
CA GLY A 189 16.88 49.70 -8.89
C GLY A 189 17.53 48.62 -8.00
N ASN A 190 16.72 47.93 -7.19
CA ASN A 190 17.19 46.91 -6.26
C ASN A 190 16.79 45.48 -6.66
N CYS A 191 16.60 45.22 -7.94
CA CYS A 191 16.35 43.87 -8.42
C CYS A 191 17.55 42.95 -8.18
N ILE A 192 17.43 42.01 -7.26
CA ILE A 192 18.51 41.06 -6.92
C ILE A 192 18.93 40.15 -8.08
N TRP A 193 18.01 39.89 -9.00
CA TRP A 193 18.27 39.06 -10.19
C TRP A 193 19.11 39.74 -11.29
N LEU A 194 19.27 41.05 -11.21
CA LEU A 194 20.10 41.85 -12.13
C LEU A 194 21.49 42.18 -11.55
N LYS A 195 21.75 41.80 -10.30
CA LYS A 195 22.99 42.13 -9.57
C LYS A 195 24.06 41.00 -9.61
N HIS A 196 23.99 40.09 -10.63
CA HIS A 196 24.99 39.04 -10.83
C HIS A 196 25.88 39.33 -12.02
#